data_55902e6ebc0deb1d30c6d547c8e220a4
#
_entry.id   55902e6ebc0deb1d30c6d547c8e220a4
#
_cell.length_a   1.000
_cell.length_b   1.000
_cell.length_c   1.000
_cell.angle_alpha   90.00
_cell.angle_beta   90.00
_cell.angle_gamma   90.00
#
_symmetry.space_group_name_H-M   'P 1'
#
loop_
_entity.id
_entity.type
_entity.pdbx_description
1 polymer ?
#
loop_
_entity_poly.entity_id
_entity_poly.type
_entity_poly.pdbx_seq_one_letter_code
_entity_poly.pdbx_strand_id
1 'polypeptide(L)'
;SKMVLKIKYKADGQLDKFKGRLVARGFEGRPGVDFFGTFAPMASLTTVRTVFACAVYHGLSIIHCDIPNAFLQSDIDVEQFLMLPQGITVEPKNALWNSINTHGWDNRVVKLLKSIYGRKSAPPLFNTLLSQCLETDLGMTRGTADPCIYTFQNEQGWVMLCSEVDDLVITGTNTEKISEARTYFTEKFKLKDWDDPIKSFLGININYDMTAGRLEMDVEDKVKKTFEKHPALKTARVRHTPLPSKEDKVISADAPETPLQTYIRENYASIVGAFIYMSITCRPDIAFAIGRTSRGMHNPQPHH
;
A
#
# COMPACT_ATOMS: atom_id res chain seq x y z
N SER A 1 12.13 -12.71 -15.18
CA SER A 1 11.42 -12.60 -13.89
C SER A 1 12.32 -12.93 -12.72
N LYS A 2 11.85 -12.75 -11.51
CA LYS A 2 12.51 -13.15 -10.26
C LYS A 2 11.50 -13.58 -9.20
N MET A 3 11.95 -14.41 -8.26
CA MET A 3 11.21 -14.67 -7.03
C MET A 3 11.58 -13.65 -5.97
N VAL A 4 10.58 -13.05 -5.33
CA VAL A 4 10.74 -12.21 -4.14
C VAL A 4 10.19 -12.99 -2.95
N LEU A 5 11.07 -13.37 -2.05
CA LEU A 5 10.74 -14.15 -0.86
C LEU A 5 10.72 -13.22 0.35
N LYS A 6 9.72 -13.40 1.21
CA LYS A 6 9.56 -12.65 2.46
C LYS A 6 9.04 -13.58 3.56
N ILE A 7 9.64 -13.49 4.74
CA ILE A 7 9.12 -14.11 5.96
C ILE A 7 8.15 -13.13 6.60
N LYS A 8 6.96 -13.60 6.95
CA LYS A 8 5.99 -12.85 7.75
C LYS A 8 5.97 -13.39 9.17
N TYR A 9 5.85 -12.48 10.12
CA TYR A 9 5.73 -12.76 11.53
C TYR A 9 4.38 -12.25 12.03
N LYS A 10 3.79 -12.95 13.01
CA LYS A 10 2.62 -12.50 13.76
C LYS A 10 2.99 -11.33 14.67
N ALA A 11 1.99 -10.68 15.27
CA ALA A 11 2.20 -9.60 16.22
C ALA A 11 3.02 -10.01 17.46
N ASP A 12 2.94 -11.28 17.86
CA ASP A 12 3.70 -11.89 18.97
C ASP A 12 5.15 -12.25 18.60
N GLY A 13 5.59 -11.98 17.36
CA GLY A 13 6.93 -12.29 16.86
C GLY A 13 7.12 -13.72 16.36
N GLN A 14 6.12 -14.59 16.46
CA GLN A 14 6.19 -15.96 15.93
C GLN A 14 6.10 -15.95 14.39
N LEU A 15 6.67 -16.96 13.75
CA LEU A 15 6.56 -17.15 12.31
C LEU A 15 5.08 -17.31 11.90
N ASP A 16 4.60 -16.41 11.03
CA ASP A 16 3.27 -16.53 10.41
C ASP A 16 3.35 -17.40 9.16
N LYS A 17 4.09 -16.93 8.15
CA LYS A 17 4.22 -17.64 6.87
C LYS A 17 5.38 -17.16 6.02
N PHE A 18 5.81 -18.03 5.11
CA PHE A 18 6.69 -17.64 4.00
C PHE A 18 5.84 -17.10 2.85
N LYS A 19 6.18 -15.92 2.35
CA LYS A 19 5.51 -15.29 1.21
C LYS A 19 6.44 -15.21 0.03
N GLY A 20 6.12 -15.95 -1.06
CA GLY A 20 6.80 -15.88 -2.34
C GLY A 20 5.97 -15.10 -3.35
N ARG A 21 6.60 -14.26 -4.15
CA ARG A 21 5.99 -13.60 -5.31
C ARG A 21 6.87 -13.78 -6.53
N LEU A 22 6.30 -14.32 -7.60
CA LEU A 22 6.90 -14.23 -8.92
C LEU A 22 6.68 -12.81 -9.45
N VAL A 23 7.76 -12.13 -9.85
CA VAL A 23 7.73 -10.73 -10.22
C VAL A 23 8.38 -10.54 -11.59
N ALA A 24 7.71 -9.86 -12.50
CA ALA A 24 8.30 -9.43 -13.76
C ALA A 24 9.36 -8.34 -13.52
N ARG A 25 10.37 -8.28 -14.39
CA ARG A 25 11.40 -7.23 -14.38
C ARG A 25 10.92 -6.05 -15.24
N GLY A 26 9.88 -5.36 -14.79
CA GLY A 26 9.20 -4.31 -15.55
C GLY A 26 10.08 -3.12 -15.95
N PHE A 27 11.25 -2.94 -15.30
CA PHE A 27 12.23 -1.95 -15.72
C PHE A 27 12.89 -2.26 -17.07
N GLU A 28 12.82 -3.50 -17.54
CA GLU A 28 13.28 -3.93 -18.86
C GLU A 28 12.21 -3.69 -19.94
N GLY A 29 10.96 -3.43 -19.56
CA GLY A 29 9.85 -3.19 -20.48
C GLY A 29 10.02 -1.88 -21.26
N ARG A 30 9.69 -1.93 -22.56
CA ARG A 30 9.80 -0.80 -23.51
C ARG A 30 8.47 -0.08 -23.61
N PRO A 31 8.41 1.25 -23.36
CA PRO A 31 7.20 2.03 -23.58
C PRO A 31 6.71 1.95 -25.03
N GLY A 32 5.40 1.85 -25.22
CA GLY A 32 4.78 1.77 -26.54
C GLY A 32 4.89 0.40 -27.24
N VAL A 33 5.56 -0.57 -26.60
CA VAL A 33 5.67 -1.95 -27.10
C VAL A 33 5.19 -2.93 -26.03
N ASP A 34 5.80 -2.89 -24.86
CA ASP A 34 5.51 -3.83 -23.76
C ASP A 34 4.46 -3.27 -22.79
N PHE A 35 4.20 -1.97 -22.82
CA PHE A 35 3.14 -1.29 -22.07
C PHE A 35 2.83 0.08 -22.65
N PHE A 36 1.56 0.56 -22.49
CA PHE A 36 1.11 1.87 -22.99
C PHE A 36 0.76 2.83 -21.85
N GLY A 37 0.41 2.35 -20.68
CA GLY A 37 0.09 3.15 -19.51
C GLY A 37 0.75 2.60 -18.24
N THR A 38 1.12 3.50 -17.34
CA THR A 38 1.72 3.13 -16.05
C THR A 38 1.01 3.77 -14.86
N PHE A 39 0.15 4.75 -15.14
CA PHE A 39 -0.55 5.50 -14.10
C PHE A 39 -1.84 4.78 -13.69
N ALA A 40 -2.01 4.61 -12.38
CA ALA A 40 -3.28 4.31 -11.74
C ALA A 40 -3.53 5.36 -10.66
N PRO A 41 -4.74 5.87 -10.50
CA PRO A 41 -5.05 6.79 -9.42
C PRO A 41 -4.90 6.08 -8.07
N MET A 42 -4.55 6.86 -7.06
CA MET A 42 -4.49 6.45 -5.66
C MET A 42 -5.35 7.42 -4.85
N ALA A 43 -6.08 6.90 -3.88
CA ALA A 43 -6.95 7.72 -3.03
C ALA A 43 -6.12 8.73 -2.23
N SER A 44 -6.57 9.98 -2.19
CA SER A 44 -5.94 10.96 -1.32
C SER A 44 -6.25 10.65 0.15
N LEU A 45 -5.31 10.92 1.06
CA LEU A 45 -5.59 10.79 2.51
C LEU A 45 -6.75 11.69 2.95
N THR A 46 -6.98 12.80 2.26
CA THR A 46 -8.13 13.67 2.50
C THR A 46 -9.42 12.94 2.17
N THR A 47 -9.48 12.26 1.03
CA THR A 47 -10.63 11.42 0.62
C THR A 47 -10.89 10.32 1.66
N VAL A 48 -9.88 9.58 2.06
CA VAL A 48 -10.00 8.53 3.09
C VAL A 48 -10.54 9.08 4.40
N ARG A 49 -9.98 10.19 4.88
CA ARG A 49 -10.46 10.87 6.10
C ARG A 49 -11.89 11.36 5.98
N THR A 50 -12.29 11.85 4.80
CA THR A 50 -13.66 12.27 4.53
C THR A 50 -14.62 11.09 4.62
N VAL A 51 -14.29 9.93 4.05
CA VAL A 51 -15.08 8.70 4.16
C VAL A 51 -15.23 8.29 5.62
N PHE A 52 -14.16 8.31 6.39
CA PHE A 52 -14.19 7.98 7.82
C PHE A 52 -15.02 8.98 8.63
N ALA A 53 -14.83 10.27 8.40
CA ALA A 53 -15.58 11.32 9.09
C ALA A 53 -17.09 11.23 8.77
N CYS A 54 -17.43 10.92 7.53
CA CYS A 54 -18.82 10.71 7.12
C CYS A 54 -19.44 9.50 7.84
N ALA A 55 -18.71 8.38 7.91
CA ALA A 55 -19.15 7.20 8.63
C ALA A 55 -19.37 7.48 10.13
N VAL A 56 -18.42 8.14 10.78
CA VAL A 56 -18.51 8.53 12.20
C VAL A 56 -19.69 9.47 12.45
N TYR A 57 -19.86 10.49 11.60
CA TYR A 57 -20.94 11.46 11.72
C TYR A 57 -22.33 10.81 11.67
N HIS A 58 -22.49 9.79 10.83
CA HIS A 58 -23.74 9.06 10.68
C HIS A 58 -23.86 7.82 11.58
N GLY A 59 -22.86 7.52 12.41
CA GLY A 59 -22.83 6.32 13.26
C GLY A 59 -22.83 5.01 12.49
N LEU A 60 -22.14 4.97 11.34
CA LEU A 60 -22.12 3.84 10.42
C LEU A 60 -20.84 3.01 10.58
N SER A 61 -20.94 1.70 10.32
CA SER A 61 -19.74 0.86 10.24
C SER A 61 -18.87 1.25 9.06
N ILE A 62 -17.57 1.07 9.23
CA ILE A 62 -16.56 1.17 8.18
C ILE A 62 -16.05 -0.24 7.93
N ILE A 63 -16.29 -0.76 6.75
CA ILE A 63 -15.99 -2.14 6.36
C ILE A 63 -14.80 -2.12 5.42
N HIS A 64 -13.84 -3.00 5.64
CA HIS A 64 -12.61 -3.08 4.85
C HIS A 64 -12.38 -4.48 4.31
N CYS A 65 -11.80 -4.57 3.12
CA CYS A 65 -11.24 -5.81 2.59
C CYS A 65 -9.99 -5.55 1.75
N ASP A 66 -9.11 -6.57 1.68
CA ASP A 66 -7.92 -6.62 0.81
C ASP A 66 -8.18 -7.62 -0.32
N ILE A 67 -8.09 -7.18 -1.58
CA ILE A 67 -8.27 -8.04 -2.75
C ILE A 67 -7.02 -8.89 -2.95
N PRO A 68 -7.10 -10.22 -2.78
CA PRO A 68 -5.93 -11.08 -2.86
C PRO A 68 -5.37 -11.11 -4.29
N ASN A 69 -4.05 -10.90 -4.41
CA ASN A 69 -3.34 -10.95 -5.67
C ASN A 69 -3.96 -10.05 -6.77
N ALA A 70 -4.36 -8.84 -6.42
CA ALA A 70 -5.08 -7.89 -7.27
C ALA A 70 -4.55 -7.82 -8.71
N PHE A 71 -3.24 -7.68 -8.91
CA PHE A 71 -2.65 -7.59 -10.25
C PHE A 71 -2.79 -8.86 -11.09
N LEU A 72 -2.99 -10.03 -10.46
CA LEU A 72 -3.23 -11.27 -11.17
C LEU A 72 -4.70 -11.45 -11.59
N GLN A 73 -5.58 -10.55 -11.15
CA GLN A 73 -7.00 -10.61 -11.51
C GLN A 73 -7.26 -10.06 -12.92
N SER A 74 -6.50 -9.05 -13.36
CA SER A 74 -6.69 -8.40 -14.64
C SER A 74 -6.04 -9.15 -15.80
N ASP A 75 -6.69 -9.08 -16.95
CA ASP A 75 -6.13 -9.61 -18.20
C ASP A 75 -4.93 -8.78 -18.64
N ILE A 76 -4.10 -9.38 -19.49
CA ILE A 76 -2.95 -8.71 -20.08
C ILE A 76 -3.40 -7.89 -21.31
N ASP A 77 -2.84 -6.70 -21.46
CA ASP A 77 -3.13 -5.75 -22.53
C ASP A 77 -2.34 -6.00 -23.83
N VAL A 78 -1.16 -6.59 -23.69
CA VAL A 78 -0.25 -6.93 -24.79
C VAL A 78 0.30 -8.33 -24.60
N GLU A 79 0.41 -9.09 -25.66
CA GLU A 79 1.02 -10.41 -25.61
C GLU A 79 2.45 -10.31 -25.09
N GLN A 80 2.73 -11.01 -24.00
CA GLN A 80 4.05 -11.05 -23.38
C GLN A 80 4.44 -12.45 -22.93
N PHE A 81 5.74 -12.67 -23.00
CA PHE A 81 6.38 -13.90 -22.57
C PHE A 81 7.30 -13.61 -21.39
N LEU A 82 7.29 -14.50 -20.41
CA LEU A 82 8.06 -14.38 -19.19
C LEU A 82 9.07 -15.52 -19.10
N MET A 83 10.33 -15.19 -18.97
CA MET A 83 11.36 -16.17 -18.62
C MET A 83 11.21 -16.53 -17.15
N LEU A 84 11.03 -17.81 -16.86
CA LEU A 84 10.92 -18.30 -15.48
C LEU A 84 12.27 -18.18 -14.76
N PRO A 85 12.28 -17.82 -13.46
CA PRO A 85 13.50 -17.79 -12.68
C PRO A 85 14.00 -19.21 -12.40
N GLN A 86 15.31 -19.37 -12.29
CA GLN A 86 15.92 -20.65 -11.92
C GLN A 86 15.41 -21.15 -10.56
N GLY A 87 15.32 -22.47 -10.39
CA GLY A 87 14.97 -23.12 -9.14
C GLY A 87 13.46 -23.16 -8.82
N ILE A 88 12.59 -22.79 -9.75
CA ILE A 88 11.14 -23.04 -9.59
C ILE A 88 10.88 -24.55 -9.80
N THR A 89 10.25 -25.17 -8.80
CA THR A 89 9.70 -26.52 -8.93
C THR A 89 8.28 -26.41 -9.48
N VAL A 90 7.96 -27.18 -10.50
CA VAL A 90 6.63 -27.27 -11.10
C VAL A 90 6.03 -28.63 -10.73
N GLU A 91 4.78 -28.63 -10.33
CA GLU A 91 4.04 -29.85 -9.97
C GLU A 91 4.07 -30.89 -11.12
N PRO A 92 4.35 -32.17 -10.82
CA PRO A 92 4.26 -33.24 -11.82
C PRO A 92 2.88 -33.30 -12.48
N LYS A 93 2.83 -33.67 -13.76
CA LYS A 93 1.61 -33.78 -14.58
C LYS A 93 0.98 -32.45 -15.05
N ASN A 94 1.59 -31.31 -14.73
CA ASN A 94 1.23 -30.04 -15.32
C ASN A 94 1.82 -29.93 -16.73
N ALA A 95 1.13 -29.26 -17.67
CA ALA A 95 1.62 -29.06 -19.03
C ALA A 95 2.99 -28.36 -19.08
N LEU A 96 3.20 -27.40 -18.17
CA LEU A 96 4.49 -26.73 -18.00
C LEU A 96 5.58 -27.69 -17.53
N TRP A 97 5.28 -28.60 -16.58
CA TRP A 97 6.22 -29.61 -16.10
C TRP A 97 6.66 -30.59 -17.25
N ASN A 98 5.70 -31.06 -18.04
CA ASN A 98 5.99 -31.91 -19.21
C ASN A 98 6.90 -31.17 -20.19
N SER A 99 6.61 -29.91 -20.46
CA SER A 99 7.43 -29.07 -21.34
C SER A 99 8.84 -28.85 -20.81
N ILE A 100 9.01 -28.64 -19.50
CA ILE A 100 10.32 -28.46 -18.83
C ILE A 100 11.12 -29.77 -18.90
N ASN A 101 10.49 -30.92 -18.61
CA ASN A 101 11.15 -32.22 -18.66
C ASN A 101 11.66 -32.59 -20.06
N THR A 102 10.93 -32.20 -21.11
CA THR A 102 11.30 -32.51 -22.49
C THR A 102 12.46 -31.65 -22.98
N HIS A 103 12.57 -30.39 -22.57
CA HIS A 103 13.49 -29.43 -23.18
C HIS A 103 14.47 -28.74 -22.20
N GLY A 104 14.42 -29.03 -20.90
CA GLY A 104 15.27 -28.40 -19.85
C GLY A 104 14.74 -27.05 -19.39
N TRP A 105 15.40 -26.46 -18.41
CA TRP A 105 15.05 -25.15 -17.84
C TRP A 105 15.65 -23.96 -18.59
N ASP A 106 16.72 -24.18 -19.32
CA ASP A 106 17.44 -23.11 -20.01
C ASP A 106 16.60 -22.58 -21.20
N ASN A 107 16.46 -21.27 -21.26
CA ASN A 107 15.71 -20.53 -22.28
C ASN A 107 14.18 -20.76 -22.30
N ARG A 108 13.58 -21.16 -21.19
CA ARG A 108 12.14 -21.36 -21.15
C ARG A 108 11.39 -20.07 -20.88
N VAL A 109 10.44 -19.81 -21.75
CA VAL A 109 9.49 -18.73 -21.63
C VAL A 109 8.07 -19.27 -21.54
N VAL A 110 7.24 -18.60 -20.75
CA VAL A 110 5.81 -18.86 -20.64
C VAL A 110 5.04 -17.65 -21.10
N LYS A 111 3.93 -17.86 -21.80
CA LYS A 111 3.03 -16.78 -22.17
C LYS A 111 2.24 -16.34 -20.94
N LEU A 112 2.18 -15.04 -20.69
CA LEU A 112 1.33 -14.47 -19.66
C LEU A 112 -0.11 -14.44 -20.15
N LEU A 113 -1.05 -14.96 -19.35
CA LEU A 113 -2.49 -14.86 -19.59
C LEU A 113 -3.10 -13.72 -18.77
N LYS A 114 -2.54 -13.46 -17.59
CA LYS A 114 -2.94 -12.41 -16.66
C LYS A 114 -1.79 -11.50 -16.37
N SER A 115 -2.09 -10.28 -15.90
CA SER A 115 -1.08 -9.36 -15.41
C SER A 115 -0.36 -9.95 -14.20
N ILE A 116 0.85 -9.45 -13.90
CA ILE A 116 1.69 -9.97 -12.82
C ILE A 116 2.40 -8.82 -12.10
N TYR A 117 2.73 -9.04 -10.85
CA TYR A 117 3.55 -8.11 -10.08
C TYR A 117 4.84 -7.72 -10.81
N GLY A 118 5.21 -6.44 -10.73
CA GLY A 118 6.41 -5.89 -11.34
C GLY A 118 6.24 -5.42 -12.80
N ARG A 119 5.14 -5.72 -13.49
CA ARG A 119 4.81 -5.07 -14.74
C ARG A 119 4.41 -3.62 -14.48
N LYS A 120 4.83 -2.70 -15.37
CA LYS A 120 4.47 -1.27 -15.28
C LYS A 120 3.00 -1.00 -15.56
N SER A 121 2.35 -1.83 -16.40
CA SER A 121 0.91 -1.74 -16.70
C SER A 121 0.01 -2.47 -15.69
N ALA A 122 0.54 -3.21 -14.73
CA ALA A 122 -0.29 -3.95 -13.79
C ALA A 122 -1.24 -3.06 -12.96
N PRO A 123 -0.81 -1.91 -12.40
CA PRO A 123 -1.71 -1.02 -11.67
C PRO A 123 -2.85 -0.46 -12.51
N PRO A 124 -2.63 0.13 -13.72
CA PRO A 124 -3.74 0.64 -14.52
C PRO A 124 -4.68 -0.47 -15.02
N LEU A 125 -4.19 -1.66 -15.36
CA LEU A 125 -5.05 -2.77 -15.77
C LEU A 125 -5.98 -3.21 -14.64
N PHE A 126 -5.45 -3.33 -13.42
CA PHE A 126 -6.28 -3.67 -12.27
C PHE A 126 -7.27 -2.54 -11.94
N ASN A 127 -6.86 -1.27 -12.00
CA ASN A 127 -7.77 -0.14 -11.79
C ASN A 127 -8.92 -0.14 -12.81
N THR A 128 -8.64 -0.45 -14.09
CA THR A 128 -9.68 -0.57 -15.12
C THR A 128 -10.66 -1.69 -14.79
N LEU A 129 -10.16 -2.87 -14.40
CA LEU A 129 -11.00 -3.99 -13.99
C LEU A 129 -11.88 -3.63 -12.79
N LEU A 130 -11.30 -3.02 -11.77
CA LEU A 130 -12.02 -2.62 -10.55
C LEU A 130 -13.08 -1.54 -10.85
N SER A 131 -12.73 -0.55 -11.69
CA SER A 131 -13.69 0.47 -12.14
C SER A 131 -14.87 -0.15 -12.88
N GLN A 132 -14.63 -1.11 -13.77
CA GLN A 132 -15.70 -1.84 -14.46
C GLN A 132 -16.59 -2.58 -13.47
N CYS A 133 -16.03 -3.26 -12.47
CA CYS A 133 -16.80 -3.93 -11.42
C CYS A 133 -17.71 -2.94 -10.67
N LEU A 134 -17.17 -1.78 -10.32
CA LEU A 134 -17.89 -0.79 -9.51
C LEU A 134 -18.92 -0.01 -10.33
N GLU A 135 -18.55 0.43 -11.54
CA GLU A 135 -19.43 1.27 -12.36
C GLU A 135 -20.47 0.44 -13.13
N THR A 136 -20.03 -0.64 -13.79
CA THR A 136 -20.90 -1.42 -14.67
C THR A 136 -21.65 -2.51 -13.91
N ASP A 137 -20.94 -3.32 -13.11
CA ASP A 137 -21.57 -4.49 -12.48
C ASP A 137 -22.34 -4.10 -11.21
N LEU A 138 -21.82 -3.13 -10.43
CA LEU A 138 -22.44 -2.65 -9.20
C LEU A 138 -23.19 -1.31 -9.36
N GLY A 139 -23.21 -0.70 -10.54
CA GLY A 139 -23.95 0.54 -10.81
C GLY A 139 -23.54 1.74 -9.95
N MET A 140 -22.30 1.78 -9.48
CA MET A 140 -21.79 2.90 -8.69
C MET A 140 -21.32 4.04 -9.60
N THR A 141 -21.36 5.26 -9.12
CA THR A 141 -20.87 6.44 -9.82
C THR A 141 -19.49 6.80 -9.30
N ARG A 142 -18.54 6.94 -10.22
CA ARG A 142 -17.16 7.34 -9.92
C ARG A 142 -17.07 8.82 -9.57
N GLY A 143 -16.31 9.16 -8.54
CA GLY A 143 -16.08 10.53 -8.12
C GLY A 143 -15.28 11.34 -9.12
N THR A 144 -15.64 12.61 -9.31
CA THR A 144 -14.94 13.55 -10.21
C THR A 144 -13.75 14.21 -9.53
N ALA A 145 -13.84 14.49 -8.23
CA ALA A 145 -12.75 15.11 -7.47
C ALA A 145 -11.64 14.13 -7.09
N ASP A 146 -12.00 12.88 -6.80
CA ASP A 146 -11.06 11.79 -6.57
C ASP A 146 -11.60 10.53 -7.27
N PRO A 147 -10.90 10.03 -8.29
CA PRO A 147 -11.35 8.88 -9.08
C PRO A 147 -11.30 7.55 -8.33
N CYS A 148 -10.79 7.53 -7.11
CA CYS A 148 -10.78 6.36 -6.24
C CYS A 148 -12.00 6.27 -5.32
N ILE A 149 -12.92 7.24 -5.36
CA ILE A 149 -14.19 7.19 -4.64
C ILE A 149 -15.31 6.83 -5.58
N TYR A 150 -16.21 5.98 -5.10
CA TYR A 150 -17.40 5.54 -5.82
C TYR A 150 -18.61 5.71 -4.90
N THR A 151 -19.69 6.16 -5.45
CA THR A 151 -20.92 6.42 -4.70
C THR A 151 -22.11 5.74 -5.34
N PHE A 152 -23.06 5.35 -4.53
CA PHE A 152 -24.37 4.87 -4.96
C PHE A 152 -25.44 5.52 -4.08
N GLN A 153 -26.56 5.92 -4.66
CA GLN A 153 -27.68 6.48 -3.91
C GLN A 153 -29.02 6.10 -4.57
N ASN A 154 -29.98 5.74 -3.73
CA ASN A 154 -31.39 5.52 -4.12
C ASN A 154 -32.31 5.87 -2.94
N GLU A 155 -33.60 5.53 -3.04
CA GLU A 155 -34.61 5.79 -1.98
C GLU A 155 -34.26 5.05 -0.65
N GLN A 156 -33.56 3.93 -0.69
CA GLN A 156 -33.15 3.13 0.48
C GLN A 156 -31.94 3.70 1.20
N GLY A 157 -31.21 4.65 0.57
CA GLY A 157 -30.03 5.28 1.16
C GLY A 157 -28.86 5.38 0.20
N TRP A 158 -27.67 5.55 0.76
CA TRP A 158 -26.44 5.76 0.02
C TRP A 158 -25.32 4.81 0.45
N VAL A 159 -24.38 4.59 -0.46
CA VAL A 159 -23.12 3.87 -0.21
C VAL A 159 -21.97 4.69 -0.75
N MET A 160 -20.87 4.70 -0.03
CA MET A 160 -19.61 5.28 -0.43
C MET A 160 -18.51 4.21 -0.32
N LEU A 161 -17.78 4.02 -1.40
CA LEU A 161 -16.65 3.08 -1.47
C LEU A 161 -15.39 3.85 -1.88
N CYS A 162 -14.31 3.65 -1.14
CA CYS A 162 -12.99 4.17 -1.47
C CYS A 162 -12.06 3.00 -1.80
N SER A 163 -11.37 3.08 -2.95
CA SER A 163 -10.41 2.06 -3.39
C SER A 163 -8.99 2.59 -3.35
N GLU A 164 -8.09 1.79 -2.79
CA GLU A 164 -6.65 2.05 -2.80
C GLU A 164 -5.91 0.79 -3.28
N VAL A 165 -5.79 0.67 -4.60
CA VAL A 165 -5.25 -0.50 -5.30
C VAL A 165 -6.03 -1.77 -4.93
N ASP A 166 -5.52 -2.58 -4.01
CA ASP A 166 -6.09 -3.84 -3.51
C ASP A 166 -6.95 -3.67 -2.24
N ASP A 167 -6.84 -2.54 -1.55
CA ASP A 167 -7.61 -2.22 -0.35
C ASP A 167 -8.92 -1.48 -0.70
N LEU A 168 -10.05 -1.98 -0.21
CA LEU A 168 -11.36 -1.35 -0.35
C LEU A 168 -11.95 -0.98 1.01
N VAL A 169 -12.49 0.21 1.11
CA VAL A 169 -13.25 0.68 2.27
C VAL A 169 -14.67 1.02 1.84
N ILE A 170 -15.67 0.50 2.55
CA ILE A 170 -17.10 0.69 2.26
C ILE A 170 -17.83 1.20 3.51
N THR A 171 -18.71 2.17 3.33
CA THR A 171 -19.64 2.66 4.35
C THR A 171 -20.92 3.17 3.70
N GLY A 172 -22.01 3.27 4.45
CA GLY A 172 -23.27 3.81 3.92
C GLY A 172 -24.47 3.40 4.74
N THR A 173 -25.62 4.00 4.40
CA THR A 173 -26.91 3.69 5.02
C THR A 173 -27.66 2.58 4.28
N ASN A 174 -27.35 2.34 3.00
CA ASN A 174 -27.99 1.28 2.21
C ASN A 174 -27.30 -0.07 2.46
N THR A 175 -27.80 -0.80 3.45
CA THR A 175 -27.23 -2.09 3.88
C THR A 175 -27.39 -3.19 2.82
N GLU A 176 -28.44 -3.14 2.01
CA GLU A 176 -28.67 -4.09 0.91
C GLU A 176 -27.58 -3.93 -0.16
N LYS A 177 -27.30 -2.71 -0.57
CA LYS A 177 -26.26 -2.40 -1.55
C LYS A 177 -24.86 -2.75 -1.05
N ILE A 178 -24.60 -2.53 0.25
CA ILE A 178 -23.34 -2.98 0.89
C ILE A 178 -23.25 -4.51 0.85
N SER A 179 -24.31 -5.22 1.17
CA SER A 179 -24.34 -6.69 1.14
C SER A 179 -24.15 -7.24 -0.27
N GLU A 180 -24.78 -6.63 -1.27
CA GLU A 180 -24.58 -6.95 -2.70
C GLU A 180 -23.11 -6.79 -3.09
N ALA A 181 -22.49 -5.65 -2.77
CA ALA A 181 -21.09 -5.40 -3.07
C ALA A 181 -20.17 -6.41 -2.38
N ARG A 182 -20.40 -6.73 -1.10
CA ARG A 182 -19.64 -7.75 -0.36
C ARG A 182 -19.73 -9.13 -1.03
N THR A 183 -20.93 -9.55 -1.39
CA THR A 183 -21.16 -10.83 -2.08
C THR A 183 -20.46 -10.85 -3.43
N TYR A 184 -20.63 -9.81 -4.23
CA TYR A 184 -20.00 -9.69 -5.55
C TYR A 184 -18.48 -9.78 -5.48
N PHE A 185 -17.84 -9.01 -4.60
CA PHE A 185 -16.39 -9.04 -4.45
C PHE A 185 -15.89 -10.38 -3.89
N THR A 186 -16.62 -10.96 -2.94
CA THR A 186 -16.29 -12.28 -2.37
C THR A 186 -16.29 -13.36 -3.45
N GLU A 187 -17.29 -13.37 -4.31
CA GLU A 187 -17.39 -14.36 -5.40
C GLU A 187 -16.38 -14.10 -6.51
N LYS A 188 -16.23 -12.85 -6.95
CA LYS A 188 -15.36 -12.48 -8.07
C LYS A 188 -13.89 -12.62 -7.75
N PHE A 189 -13.44 -12.11 -6.60
CA PHE A 189 -12.04 -12.06 -6.20
C PHE A 189 -11.65 -13.13 -5.17
N LYS A 190 -12.59 -14.00 -4.77
CA LYS A 190 -12.38 -15.06 -3.77
C LYS A 190 -11.89 -14.49 -2.44
N LEU A 191 -12.52 -13.40 -2.00
CA LEU A 191 -12.24 -12.81 -0.69
C LEU A 191 -12.61 -13.80 0.41
N LYS A 192 -11.77 -13.86 1.44
CA LYS A 192 -12.01 -14.75 2.59
C LYS A 192 -12.65 -14.02 3.74
N ASP A 193 -12.15 -12.81 4.00
CA ASP A 193 -12.48 -12.07 5.20
C ASP A 193 -12.80 -10.60 4.87
N TRP A 194 -13.69 -10.02 5.66
CA TRP A 194 -14.02 -8.62 5.69
C TRP A 194 -13.83 -8.12 7.12
N ASP A 195 -13.04 -7.07 7.31
CA ASP A 195 -12.93 -6.40 8.61
C ASP A 195 -14.14 -5.48 8.82
N ASP A 196 -14.98 -5.84 9.79
CA ASP A 196 -16.19 -5.08 10.15
C ASP A 196 -16.32 -5.04 11.69
N PRO A 197 -15.97 -3.94 12.35
CA PRO A 197 -15.43 -2.70 11.78
C PRO A 197 -13.96 -2.83 11.36
N ILE A 198 -13.53 -1.87 10.53
CA ILE A 198 -12.13 -1.73 10.09
C ILE A 198 -11.16 -1.64 11.26
N LYS A 199 -9.98 -2.27 11.13
CA LYS A 199 -8.91 -2.25 12.15
C LYS A 199 -7.66 -1.51 11.70
N SER A 200 -7.40 -1.52 10.40
CA SER A 200 -6.26 -0.81 9.83
C SER A 200 -6.50 -0.49 8.36
N PHE A 201 -5.90 0.58 7.88
CA PHE A 201 -5.93 0.97 6.47
C PHE A 201 -4.65 1.70 6.09
N LEU A 202 -4.01 1.30 5.00
CA LEU A 202 -2.74 1.88 4.51
C LEU A 202 -1.62 1.92 5.57
N GLY A 203 -1.62 1.00 6.53
CA GLY A 203 -0.65 0.95 7.62
C GLY A 203 -0.90 1.96 8.74
N ILE A 204 -2.08 2.55 8.77
CA ILE A 204 -2.63 3.34 9.87
C ILE A 204 -3.48 2.39 10.70
N ASN A 205 -3.27 2.34 12.02
CA ASN A 205 -4.16 1.63 12.93
C ASN A 205 -5.43 2.45 13.14
N ILE A 206 -6.57 1.80 13.19
CA ILE A 206 -7.88 2.44 13.34
C ILE A 206 -8.59 1.80 14.55
N ASN A 207 -8.96 2.64 15.49
CA ASN A 207 -9.79 2.28 16.62
C ASN A 207 -11.10 3.05 16.53
N TYR A 208 -12.17 2.35 16.15
CA TYR A 208 -13.49 2.95 15.96
C TYR A 208 -14.49 2.47 16.99
N ASP A 209 -14.80 3.34 17.95
CA ASP A 209 -15.90 3.18 18.90
C ASP A 209 -17.16 3.82 18.33
N MET A 210 -18.01 2.99 17.72
CA MET A 210 -19.28 3.44 17.14
C MET A 210 -20.24 3.97 18.20
N THR A 211 -20.22 3.43 19.42
CA THR A 211 -21.11 3.83 20.51
C THR A 211 -20.75 5.23 21.01
N ALA A 212 -19.46 5.50 21.15
CA ALA A 212 -18.96 6.83 21.53
C ALA A 212 -18.91 7.82 20.36
N GLY A 213 -19.14 7.37 19.12
CA GLY A 213 -18.96 8.19 17.92
C GLY A 213 -17.53 8.70 17.75
N ARG A 214 -16.54 7.88 18.10
CA ARG A 214 -15.13 8.28 18.14
C ARG A 214 -14.28 7.33 17.32
N LEU A 215 -13.55 7.89 16.33
CA LEU A 215 -12.57 7.18 15.55
C LEU A 215 -11.18 7.77 15.79
N GLU A 216 -10.26 6.92 16.21
CA GLU A 216 -8.85 7.25 16.42
C GLU A 216 -7.99 6.59 15.37
N MET A 217 -7.00 7.34 14.89
CA MET A 217 -6.00 6.85 13.94
C MET A 217 -4.60 7.04 14.54
N ASP A 218 -3.78 6.00 14.50
CA ASP A 218 -2.39 6.07 14.92
C ASP A 218 -1.45 5.34 13.95
N VAL A 219 -0.17 5.58 14.12
CA VAL A 219 0.92 4.94 13.37
C VAL A 219 1.96 4.32 14.30
N GLU A 220 1.52 3.84 15.47
CA GLU A 220 2.40 3.31 16.51
C GLU A 220 3.28 2.18 15.99
N ASP A 221 2.71 1.25 15.22
CA ASP A 221 3.45 0.16 14.59
C ASP A 221 4.54 0.65 13.64
N LYS A 222 4.27 1.72 12.91
CA LYS A 222 5.26 2.33 12.02
C LYS A 222 6.38 2.99 12.79
N VAL A 223 6.05 3.65 13.92
CA VAL A 223 7.02 4.23 14.84
C VAL A 223 7.92 3.12 15.39
N LYS A 224 7.35 2.05 15.97
CA LYS A 224 8.09 0.90 16.50
C LYS A 224 9.04 0.30 15.46
N LYS A 225 8.54 -0.03 14.27
CA LYS A 225 9.34 -0.58 13.17
C LYS A 225 10.46 0.35 12.70
N THR A 226 10.25 1.68 12.78
CA THR A 226 11.29 2.66 12.44
C THR A 226 12.43 2.62 13.46
N PHE A 227 12.12 2.56 14.76
CA PHE A 227 13.14 2.46 15.81
C PHE A 227 13.81 1.08 15.86
N GLU A 228 13.12 0.02 15.47
CA GLU A 228 13.72 -1.32 15.29
C GLU A 228 14.71 -1.32 14.13
N LYS A 229 14.34 -0.73 13.01
CA LYS A 229 15.20 -0.60 11.83
C LYS A 229 16.39 0.33 12.06
N HIS A 230 16.21 1.37 12.86
CA HIS A 230 17.19 2.39 13.16
C HIS A 230 17.44 2.52 14.67
N PRO A 231 18.03 1.50 15.32
CA PRO A 231 18.15 1.44 16.78
C PRO A 231 19.02 2.57 17.36
N ALA A 232 19.93 3.12 16.59
CA ALA A 232 20.74 4.27 17.01
C ALA A 232 19.88 5.52 17.33
N LEU A 233 18.69 5.65 16.77
CA LEU A 233 17.77 6.75 17.11
C LEU A 233 17.32 6.71 18.57
N LYS A 234 17.34 5.55 19.24
CA LYS A 234 16.99 5.41 20.66
C LYS A 234 17.98 6.12 21.60
N THR A 235 19.20 6.39 21.11
CA THR A 235 20.23 7.13 21.87
C THR A 235 20.15 8.63 21.68
N ALA A 236 19.28 9.10 20.77
CA ALA A 236 19.10 10.52 20.54
C ALA A 236 18.47 11.20 21.76
N ARG A 237 18.90 12.45 22.03
CA ARG A 237 18.34 13.24 23.11
C ARG A 237 16.87 13.56 22.84
N VAL A 238 16.02 13.28 23.81
CA VAL A 238 14.61 13.67 23.77
C VAL A 238 14.47 15.19 23.81
N ARG A 239 13.62 15.73 22.94
CA ARG A 239 13.29 17.14 22.85
C ARG A 239 11.78 17.32 22.99
N HIS A 240 11.37 18.44 23.60
CA HIS A 240 9.95 18.79 23.74
C HIS A 240 9.36 19.40 22.45
N THR A 241 10.21 19.91 21.57
CA THR A 241 9.82 20.50 20.28
C THR A 241 10.53 19.79 19.13
N PRO A 242 9.88 19.64 17.98
CA PRO A 242 10.46 18.96 16.82
C PRO A 242 11.66 19.70 16.19
N LEU A 243 11.80 20.98 16.45
CA LEU A 243 12.91 21.81 15.97
C LEU A 243 13.70 22.39 17.13
N PRO A 244 15.01 22.60 16.94
CA PRO A 244 15.83 23.29 17.92
C PRO A 244 15.33 24.73 18.12
N SER A 245 15.43 25.23 19.37
CA SER A 245 15.21 26.64 19.68
C SER A 245 16.37 27.49 19.13
N LYS A 246 16.18 28.81 19.11
CA LYS A 246 17.27 29.74 18.73
C LYS A 246 18.50 29.63 19.64
N GLU A 247 18.34 29.09 20.84
CA GLU A 247 19.39 28.88 21.84
C GLU A 247 20.21 27.59 21.60
N ASP A 248 19.68 26.64 20.79
CA ASP A 248 20.43 25.44 20.43
C ASP A 248 21.59 25.88 19.51
N LYS A 249 22.83 25.55 19.92
CA LYS A 249 24.02 25.86 19.13
C LYS A 249 23.91 25.13 17.78
N VAL A 250 24.06 25.89 16.72
CA VAL A 250 24.25 25.32 15.37
C VAL A 250 25.57 24.55 15.40
N ILE A 251 25.50 23.27 15.00
CA ILE A 251 26.70 22.44 14.89
C ILE A 251 27.58 23.06 13.80
N SER A 252 28.83 23.38 14.13
CA SER A 252 29.78 23.87 13.13
C SER A 252 30.00 22.80 12.07
N ALA A 253 30.07 23.20 10.80
CA ALA A 253 30.37 22.29 9.70
C ALA A 253 31.74 21.60 9.84
N ASP A 254 32.66 22.23 10.58
CA ASP A 254 34.01 21.74 10.81
C ASP A 254 34.14 20.88 12.09
N ALA A 255 33.06 20.71 12.86
CA ALA A 255 33.10 19.87 14.05
C ALA A 255 33.13 18.38 13.66
N PRO A 256 33.94 17.55 14.34
CA PRO A 256 33.97 16.11 14.08
C PRO A 256 32.60 15.49 14.36
N GLU A 257 32.12 14.70 13.41
CA GLU A 257 30.84 14.00 13.55
C GLU A 257 30.90 12.98 14.70
N THR A 258 29.85 12.95 15.50
CA THR A 258 29.65 11.84 16.46
C THR A 258 29.20 10.58 15.74
N PRO A 259 29.38 9.37 16.33
CA PRO A 259 28.91 8.12 15.74
C PRO A 259 27.41 8.14 15.37
N LEU A 260 26.59 8.81 16.17
CA LEU A 260 25.15 8.96 15.87
C LEU A 260 24.93 9.83 14.63
N GLN A 261 25.64 10.94 14.50
CA GLN A 261 25.53 11.82 13.33
C GLN A 261 25.96 11.13 12.05
N THR A 262 27.07 10.39 12.09
CA THR A 262 27.50 9.56 10.95
C THR A 262 26.43 8.54 10.58
N TYR A 263 25.87 7.81 11.54
CA TYR A 263 24.80 6.85 11.30
C TYR A 263 23.56 7.53 10.68
N ILE A 264 23.12 8.68 11.23
CA ILE A 264 21.96 9.41 10.71
C ILE A 264 22.22 9.85 9.26
N ARG A 265 23.40 10.39 8.94
CA ARG A 265 23.76 10.82 7.59
C ARG A 265 23.69 9.67 6.58
N GLU A 266 24.23 8.51 6.91
CA GLU A 266 24.20 7.32 6.06
C GLU A 266 22.80 6.76 5.85
N ASN A 267 21.91 6.91 6.82
CA ASN A 267 20.53 6.42 6.79
C ASN A 267 19.48 7.52 6.59
N TYR A 268 19.91 8.74 6.27
CA TYR A 268 19.10 9.95 6.29
C TYR A 268 17.80 9.83 5.50
N ALA A 269 17.88 9.43 4.24
CA ALA A 269 16.70 9.29 3.36
C ALA A 269 15.70 8.26 3.90
N SER A 270 16.18 7.16 4.49
CA SER A 270 15.32 6.13 5.09
C SER A 270 14.60 6.63 6.34
N ILE A 271 15.31 7.36 7.20
CA ILE A 271 14.78 7.94 8.44
C ILE A 271 13.77 9.03 8.11
N VAL A 272 14.17 10.02 7.31
CA VAL A 272 13.31 11.14 6.92
C VAL A 272 12.07 10.64 6.16
N GLY A 273 12.22 9.67 5.25
CA GLY A 273 11.08 9.07 4.55
C GLY A 273 10.06 8.42 5.48
N ALA A 274 10.51 7.75 6.55
CA ALA A 274 9.60 7.20 7.56
C ALA A 274 8.85 8.31 8.32
N PHE A 275 9.53 9.39 8.69
CA PHE A 275 8.92 10.53 9.38
C PHE A 275 7.99 11.35 8.47
N ILE A 276 8.29 11.48 7.16
CA ILE A 276 7.36 12.09 6.19
C ILE A 276 6.04 11.33 6.23
N TYR A 277 6.06 10.01 6.13
CA TYR A 277 4.83 9.21 6.21
C TYR A 277 4.07 9.47 7.51
N MET A 278 4.74 9.46 8.66
CA MET A 278 4.11 9.73 9.96
C MET A 278 3.49 11.14 10.01
N SER A 279 4.18 12.15 9.48
CA SER A 279 3.73 13.55 9.51
C SER A 279 2.46 13.79 8.68
N ILE A 280 2.35 13.16 7.54
CA ILE A 280 1.17 13.32 6.68
C ILE A 280 -0.01 12.45 7.13
N THR A 281 0.25 11.37 7.87
CA THR A 281 -0.81 10.45 8.33
C THR A 281 -1.40 10.88 9.69
N CYS A 282 -0.64 10.80 10.77
CA CYS A 282 -1.17 10.99 12.13
C CYS A 282 -0.39 11.99 13.01
N ARG A 283 0.75 12.52 12.52
CA ARG A 283 1.62 13.41 13.30
C ARG A 283 1.86 14.75 12.59
N PRO A 284 0.80 15.57 12.38
CA PRO A 284 0.95 16.90 11.76
C PRO A 284 1.82 17.84 12.57
N ASP A 285 1.98 17.62 13.87
CA ASP A 285 2.84 18.37 14.78
C ASP A 285 4.32 18.37 14.35
N ILE A 286 4.81 17.32 13.69
CA ILE A 286 6.18 17.25 13.18
C ILE A 286 6.31 17.69 11.71
N ALA A 287 5.21 18.00 11.01
CA ALA A 287 5.22 18.21 9.55
C ALA A 287 6.18 19.31 9.10
N PHE A 288 6.21 20.47 9.82
CA PHE A 288 7.11 21.57 9.49
C PHE A 288 8.58 21.18 9.67
N ALA A 289 8.91 20.51 10.76
CA ALA A 289 10.27 20.06 11.04
C ALA A 289 10.75 19.08 9.97
N ILE A 290 9.93 18.09 9.64
CA ILE A 290 10.23 17.09 8.61
C ILE A 290 10.31 17.74 7.22
N GLY A 291 9.45 18.69 6.91
CA GLY A 291 9.53 19.46 5.67
C GLY A 291 10.86 20.22 5.54
N ARG A 292 11.43 20.72 6.65
CA ARG A 292 12.79 21.33 6.64
C ARG A 292 13.88 20.29 6.42
N THR A 293 13.87 19.23 7.20
CA THR A 293 14.92 18.19 7.13
C THR A 293 14.90 17.46 5.77
N SER A 294 13.73 17.27 5.16
CA SER A 294 13.60 16.60 3.86
C SER A 294 14.35 17.31 2.72
N ARG A 295 14.62 18.62 2.84
CA ARG A 295 15.41 19.37 1.85
C ARG A 295 16.87 18.89 1.78
N GLY A 296 17.38 18.28 2.85
CA GLY A 296 18.72 17.72 2.92
C GLY A 296 18.85 16.27 2.39
N MET A 297 17.76 15.64 1.93
CA MET A 297 17.78 14.21 1.60
C MET A 297 18.79 13.81 0.51
N HIS A 298 19.05 14.70 -0.45
CA HIS A 298 19.98 14.42 -1.53
C HIS A 298 21.45 14.47 -1.05
N ASN A 299 21.77 15.41 -0.18
CA ASN A 299 23.12 15.61 0.35
C ASN A 299 23.03 16.08 1.81
N PRO A 300 22.82 15.15 2.77
CA PRO A 300 22.65 15.52 4.17
C PRO A 300 23.93 16.09 4.76
N GLN A 301 23.81 17.29 5.37
CA GLN A 301 24.87 18.00 6.05
C GLN A 301 24.67 17.93 7.57
N PRO A 302 25.72 18.13 8.40
CA PRO A 302 25.62 18.05 9.86
C PRO A 302 24.55 18.97 10.51
N HIS A 303 24.18 20.06 9.83
CA HIS A 303 23.17 21.01 10.32
C HIS A 303 21.73 20.65 9.92
N HIS A 304 21.54 19.63 9.12
CA HIS A 304 20.20 19.11 8.76
C HIS A 304 19.64 18.20 9.85
#